data_c5d7c86a96907214f44e28937286a2ed
#
_entry.id   c5d7c86a96907214f44e28937286a2ed
#
_cell.length_a   1.000
_cell.length_b   1.000
_cell.length_c   1.000
_cell.angle_alpha   90.00
_cell.angle_beta   90.00
_cell.angle_gamma   90.00
#
_symmetry.space_group_name_H-M   'P 1'
#
loop_
_entity.id
_entity.type
_entity.pdbx_description
1 polymer ?
#
loop_
_entity_poly.entity_id
_entity_poly.type
_entity_poly.pdbx_seq_one_letter_code
_entity_poly.pdbx_strand_id
1 'polypeptide(L)'
;DHINGLLKANGALAFPNAKIYVPAPEYRYWMSDDEMKRAPSARIEFLFKNARRVMSGEVLKRVQQYEWDTEIIPGITSVATPGQSPGHTSHIITSGNSKVFVHADVTHAPYLFVRNPGWHPFYDHYPEKSEETRRKVLEMLARTRMLVQGYHFPFPGVAHIEKTATGYREVPIQWDPLL
;
A
#
# COMPACT_ATOMS: atom_id res chain seq x y z
N ASP A 1 2.00 0.69 8.73
CA ASP A 1 1.05 1.08 9.77
C ASP A 1 -0.26 0.26 9.75
N HIS A 2 -0.58 -0.43 8.67
CA HIS A 2 -1.78 -1.28 8.56
C HIS A 2 -1.65 -2.69 9.14
N ILE A 3 -0.49 -3.08 9.67
CA ILE A 3 -0.17 -4.45 10.09
C ILE A 3 -0.85 -4.91 11.38
N ASN A 4 -1.50 -4.03 12.13
CA ASN A 4 -2.13 -4.37 13.41
C ASN A 4 -3.18 -5.48 13.28
N GLY A 5 -3.82 -5.63 12.12
CA GLY A 5 -4.77 -6.70 11.82
C GLY A 5 -4.19 -8.12 11.85
N LEU A 6 -2.87 -8.28 11.92
CA LEU A 6 -2.23 -9.59 12.11
C LEU A 6 -2.46 -10.18 13.51
N LEU A 7 -2.79 -9.33 14.49
CA LEU A 7 -3.05 -9.74 15.87
C LEU A 7 -4.48 -9.39 16.29
N LYS A 8 -5.10 -10.29 17.03
CA LYS A 8 -6.34 -10.04 17.77
C LYS A 8 -6.08 -9.15 18.98
N ALA A 9 -7.12 -8.60 19.60
CA ALA A 9 -7.01 -7.77 20.80
C ALA A 9 -6.30 -8.46 21.97
N ASN A 10 -6.40 -9.77 22.08
CA ASN A 10 -5.71 -10.57 23.11
C ASN A 10 -4.27 -10.97 22.74
N GLY A 11 -3.72 -10.45 21.63
CA GLY A 11 -2.38 -10.75 21.15
C GLY A 11 -2.24 -12.06 20.35
N ALA A 12 -3.28 -12.85 20.21
CA ALA A 12 -3.24 -14.07 19.40
C ALA A 12 -3.22 -13.74 17.91
N LEU A 13 -2.68 -14.64 17.09
CA LEU A 13 -2.71 -14.50 15.63
C LEU A 13 -4.15 -14.39 15.11
N ALA A 14 -4.41 -13.38 14.27
CA ALA A 14 -5.69 -13.28 13.56
C ALA A 14 -5.80 -14.34 12.46
N PHE A 15 -4.67 -14.69 11.84
CA PHE A 15 -4.57 -15.64 10.73
C PHE A 15 -3.56 -16.76 11.07
N PRO A 16 -3.91 -17.75 11.91
CA PRO A 16 -2.97 -18.72 12.45
C PRO A 16 -2.36 -19.67 11.40
N ASN A 17 -3.00 -19.82 10.25
CA ASN A 17 -2.54 -20.70 9.17
C ASN A 17 -1.91 -19.95 7.98
N ALA A 18 -1.85 -18.61 8.03
CA ALA A 18 -1.32 -17.80 6.94
C ALA A 18 0.22 -17.68 7.00
N LYS A 19 0.86 -17.68 5.84
CA LYS A 19 2.19 -17.09 5.66
C LYS A 19 2.03 -15.57 5.52
N ILE A 20 3.02 -14.83 5.99
CA ILE A 20 3.01 -13.37 5.96
C ILE A 20 4.13 -12.91 5.04
N TYR A 21 3.74 -12.41 3.86
CA TYR A 21 4.71 -11.89 2.90
C TYR A 21 4.91 -10.40 3.13
N VAL A 22 6.18 -9.97 3.22
CA VAL A 22 6.56 -8.58 3.50
C VAL A 22 7.60 -8.12 2.48
N PRO A 23 7.46 -6.93 1.88
CA PRO A 23 8.52 -6.38 1.03
C PRO A 23 9.82 -6.25 1.82
N ALA A 24 10.91 -6.82 1.29
CA ALA A 24 12.20 -6.77 1.96
C ALA A 24 12.69 -5.33 2.24
N PRO A 25 12.53 -4.35 1.34
CA PRO A 25 12.88 -2.95 1.62
C PRO A 25 12.08 -2.37 2.79
N GLU A 26 10.77 -2.66 2.89
CA GLU A 26 9.92 -2.20 3.98
C GLU A 26 10.31 -2.85 5.31
N TYR A 27 10.54 -4.16 5.30
CA TYR A 27 10.99 -4.88 6.50
C TYR A 27 12.32 -4.34 7.01
N ARG A 28 13.32 -4.16 6.14
CA ARG A 28 14.63 -3.61 6.50
C ARG A 28 14.51 -2.23 7.14
N TYR A 29 13.67 -1.36 6.59
CA TYR A 29 13.46 -0.03 7.13
C TYR A 29 12.90 -0.09 8.56
N TRP A 30 11.75 -0.72 8.75
CA TRP A 30 11.07 -0.74 10.06
C TRP A 30 11.82 -1.52 11.14
N MET A 31 12.70 -2.45 10.76
CA MET A 31 13.52 -3.23 11.69
C MET A 31 14.90 -2.59 11.95
N SER A 32 15.26 -1.50 11.27
CA SER A 32 16.55 -0.82 11.43
C SER A 32 16.56 0.08 12.66
N ASP A 33 17.48 -0.17 13.61
CA ASP A 33 17.68 0.69 14.79
C ASP A 33 18.17 2.09 14.40
N ASP A 34 18.97 2.18 13.35
CA ASP A 34 19.49 3.47 12.88
C ASP A 34 18.41 4.32 12.22
N GLU A 35 17.50 3.72 11.46
CA GLU A 35 16.34 4.44 10.91
C GLU A 35 15.40 4.89 12.04
N MET A 36 15.15 4.05 13.02
CA MET A 36 14.32 4.42 14.17
C MET A 36 14.92 5.59 14.97
N LYS A 37 16.27 5.61 15.20
CA LYS A 37 16.94 6.73 15.87
C LYS A 37 16.87 8.04 15.09
N ARG A 38 16.75 7.95 13.76
CA ARG A 38 16.63 9.10 12.85
C ARG A 38 15.19 9.51 12.57
N ALA A 39 14.21 8.88 13.26
CA ALA A 39 12.80 9.17 13.05
C ALA A 39 12.51 10.69 13.21
N PRO A 40 11.95 11.34 12.19
CA PRO A 40 11.82 12.82 12.18
C PRO A 40 10.75 13.35 13.13
N SER A 41 9.96 12.48 13.72
CA SER A 41 8.88 12.87 14.64
C SER A 41 8.52 11.75 15.61
N ALA A 42 7.91 12.10 16.74
CA ALA A 42 7.38 11.14 17.71
C ALA A 42 6.34 10.18 17.08
N ARG A 43 5.59 10.63 16.08
CA ARG A 43 4.65 9.80 15.32
C ARG A 43 5.39 8.69 14.58
N ILE A 44 6.45 9.02 13.84
CA ILE A 44 7.23 8.04 13.09
C ILE A 44 7.94 7.07 14.04
N GLU A 45 8.49 7.55 15.15
CA GLU A 45 9.06 6.70 16.19
C GLU A 45 8.02 5.72 16.76
N PHE A 46 6.81 6.18 17.00
CA PHE A 46 5.69 5.31 17.42
C PHE A 46 5.39 4.23 16.39
N LEU A 47 5.39 4.54 15.09
CA LEU A 47 5.18 3.56 14.04
C LEU A 47 6.28 2.49 14.00
N PHE A 48 7.56 2.86 14.21
CA PHE A 48 8.65 1.90 14.38
C PHE A 48 8.41 0.94 15.55
N LYS A 49 8.05 1.48 16.72
CA LYS A 49 7.74 0.68 17.91
C LYS A 49 6.57 -0.28 17.66
N ASN A 50 5.51 0.22 17.01
CA ASN A 50 4.34 -0.59 16.66
C ASN A 50 4.67 -1.70 15.65
N ALA A 51 5.42 -1.38 14.59
CA ALA A 51 5.85 -2.36 13.59
C ALA A 51 6.62 -3.50 14.26
N ARG A 52 7.58 -3.18 15.13
CA ARG A 52 8.40 -4.17 15.85
C ARG A 52 7.58 -4.99 16.84
N ARG A 53 6.62 -4.38 17.52
CA ARG A 53 5.69 -5.09 18.40
C ARG A 53 4.87 -6.14 17.64
N VAL A 54 4.35 -5.78 16.49
CA VAL A 54 3.55 -6.71 15.67
C VAL A 54 4.43 -7.76 14.99
N MET A 55 5.58 -7.35 14.42
CA MET A 55 6.53 -8.24 13.74
C MET A 55 7.43 -9.00 14.73
N SER A 56 6.86 -9.55 15.79
CA SER A 56 7.56 -10.32 16.81
C SER A 56 6.88 -11.66 17.08
N GLY A 57 7.49 -12.50 17.91
CA GLY A 57 6.91 -13.75 18.38
C GLY A 57 6.40 -14.66 17.26
N GLU A 58 5.14 -15.08 17.32
CA GLU A 58 4.53 -16.01 16.36
C GLU A 58 4.31 -15.38 14.97
N VAL A 59 4.12 -14.05 14.89
CA VAL A 59 4.06 -13.34 13.60
C VAL A 59 5.39 -13.47 12.87
N LEU A 60 6.50 -13.17 13.55
CA LEU A 60 7.84 -13.19 12.94
C LEU A 60 8.21 -14.57 12.36
N LYS A 61 7.80 -15.66 13.02
CA LYS A 61 8.03 -17.03 12.54
C LYS A 61 7.36 -17.35 11.21
N ARG A 62 6.39 -16.53 10.78
CA ARG A 62 5.58 -16.71 9.58
C ARG A 62 5.94 -15.73 8.47
N VAL A 63 6.84 -14.77 8.75
CA VAL A 63 7.28 -13.76 7.82
C VAL A 63 8.17 -14.38 6.74
N GLN A 64 7.84 -14.07 5.50
CA GLN A 64 8.66 -14.34 4.32
C GLN A 64 8.87 -13.02 3.59
N GLN A 65 10.13 -12.65 3.39
CA GLN A 65 10.45 -11.42 2.66
C GLN A 65 10.49 -11.70 1.16
N TYR A 66 10.09 -10.70 0.36
CA TYR A 66 10.20 -10.73 -1.09
C TYR A 66 10.79 -9.41 -1.61
N GLU A 67 11.42 -9.44 -2.77
CA GLU A 67 11.92 -8.25 -3.44
C GLU A 67 10.83 -7.64 -4.33
N TRP A 68 10.98 -6.35 -4.68
CA TRP A 68 10.05 -5.65 -5.55
C TRP A 68 10.00 -6.24 -6.96
N ASP A 69 8.90 -5.96 -7.64
CA ASP A 69 8.65 -6.30 -9.04
C ASP A 69 8.77 -7.79 -9.33
N THR A 70 8.39 -8.62 -8.35
CA THR A 70 8.38 -10.08 -8.44
C THR A 70 6.96 -10.64 -8.26
N GLU A 71 6.71 -11.79 -8.84
CA GLU A 71 5.53 -12.58 -8.51
C GLU A 71 5.75 -13.26 -7.16
N ILE A 72 4.94 -12.87 -6.16
CA ILE A 72 5.05 -13.35 -4.78
C ILE A 72 4.48 -14.75 -4.63
N ILE A 73 3.30 -14.92 -5.21
CA ILE A 73 2.58 -16.19 -5.37
C ILE A 73 1.87 -16.13 -6.72
N PRO A 74 1.45 -17.28 -7.29
CA PRO A 74 0.79 -17.29 -8.59
C PRO A 74 -0.38 -16.30 -8.65
N GLY A 75 -0.32 -15.39 -9.60
CA GLY A 75 -1.33 -14.35 -9.82
C GLY A 75 -1.18 -13.09 -8.97
N ILE A 76 -0.21 -12.98 -8.06
CA ILE A 76 0.04 -11.75 -7.28
C ILE A 76 1.46 -11.27 -7.50
N THR A 77 1.60 -10.13 -8.18
CA THR A 77 2.90 -9.48 -8.47
C THR A 77 3.04 -8.20 -7.65
N SER A 78 4.18 -8.03 -6.99
CA SER A 78 4.52 -6.80 -6.30
C SER A 78 4.95 -5.70 -7.28
N VAL A 79 4.69 -4.45 -6.91
CA VAL A 79 5.11 -3.26 -7.66
C VAL A 79 5.71 -2.27 -6.68
N ALA A 80 6.94 -1.83 -6.93
CA ALA A 80 7.58 -0.80 -6.12
C ALA A 80 6.82 0.52 -6.21
N THR A 81 6.35 1.01 -5.08
CA THR A 81 5.65 2.30 -4.98
C THR A 81 6.12 3.11 -3.76
N PRO A 82 7.45 3.34 -3.62
CA PRO A 82 8.01 4.02 -2.45
C PRO A 82 7.54 5.47 -2.32
N GLY A 83 7.48 5.95 -1.08
CA GLY A 83 7.14 7.35 -0.77
C GLY A 83 6.37 7.52 0.52
N GLN A 84 5.21 6.90 0.66
CA GLN A 84 4.45 6.89 1.91
C GLN A 84 5.29 6.26 3.03
N SER A 85 5.97 5.17 2.71
CA SER A 85 7.14 4.66 3.42
C SER A 85 8.24 4.30 2.40
N PRO A 86 9.50 4.09 2.80
CA PRO A 86 10.59 3.76 1.87
C PRO A 86 10.39 2.47 1.09
N GLY A 87 9.76 1.49 1.69
CA GLY A 87 9.50 0.19 1.09
C GLY A 87 8.04 -0.03 0.68
N HIS A 88 7.22 1.02 0.64
CA HIS A 88 5.82 0.92 0.26
C HIS A 88 5.64 0.18 -1.06
N THR A 89 4.69 -0.74 -1.11
CA THR A 89 4.49 -1.67 -2.22
C THR A 89 3.01 -1.78 -2.56
N SER A 90 2.71 -1.67 -3.83
CA SER A 90 1.42 -2.02 -4.42
C SER A 90 1.46 -3.44 -4.99
N HIS A 91 0.30 -3.96 -5.36
CA HIS A 91 0.20 -5.31 -5.93
C HIS A 91 -0.69 -5.33 -7.17
N ILE A 92 -0.35 -6.15 -8.15
CA ILE A 92 -1.23 -6.51 -9.24
C ILE A 92 -1.77 -7.91 -8.98
N ILE A 93 -3.09 -8.04 -8.88
CA ILE A 93 -3.78 -9.32 -8.82
C ILE A 93 -4.25 -9.66 -10.22
N THR A 94 -3.88 -10.84 -10.72
CA THR A 94 -4.21 -11.34 -12.06
C THR A 94 -5.01 -12.62 -11.95
N SER A 95 -6.15 -12.68 -12.66
CA SER A 95 -6.94 -13.90 -12.81
C SER A 95 -7.42 -14.00 -14.27
N GLY A 96 -6.91 -14.96 -15.00
CA GLY A 96 -7.12 -15.05 -16.46
C GLY A 96 -6.64 -13.76 -17.15
N ASN A 97 -7.54 -13.11 -17.88
CA ASN A 97 -7.26 -11.85 -18.57
C ASN A 97 -7.56 -10.59 -17.72
N SER A 98 -8.08 -10.75 -16.51
CA SER A 98 -8.47 -9.66 -15.63
C SER A 98 -7.32 -9.28 -14.69
N LYS A 99 -7.16 -7.97 -14.46
CA LYS A 99 -6.15 -7.43 -13.55
C LYS A 99 -6.74 -6.34 -12.67
N VAL A 100 -6.34 -6.33 -11.41
CA VAL A 100 -6.64 -5.26 -10.46
C VAL A 100 -5.35 -4.78 -9.83
N PHE A 101 -5.14 -3.47 -9.80
CA PHE A 101 -4.04 -2.83 -9.11
C PHE A 101 -4.47 -2.46 -7.70
N VAL A 102 -3.95 -3.14 -6.70
CA VAL A 102 -4.14 -2.81 -5.29
C VAL A 102 -3.09 -1.78 -4.91
N HIS A 103 -3.48 -0.50 -4.85
CA HIS A 103 -2.48 0.57 -4.76
C HIS A 103 -2.07 0.91 -3.31
N ALA A 104 -2.73 0.31 -2.31
CA ALA A 104 -2.49 0.61 -0.90
C ALA A 104 -2.55 2.13 -0.62
N ASP A 105 -1.48 2.74 -0.12
CA ASP A 105 -1.42 4.15 0.27
C ASP A 105 -0.68 5.05 -0.73
N VAL A 106 -0.60 4.67 -2.01
CA VAL A 106 -0.09 5.56 -3.08
C VAL A 106 -0.89 6.87 -3.11
N THR A 107 -2.21 6.77 -2.90
CA THR A 107 -3.09 7.92 -2.73
C THR A 107 -4.23 7.57 -1.77
N HIS A 108 -4.78 8.59 -1.14
CA HIS A 108 -5.87 8.47 -0.18
C HIS A 108 -7.17 9.01 -0.80
N ALA A 109 -7.93 9.80 -0.07
CA ALA A 109 -9.19 10.39 -0.51
C ALA A 109 -9.12 10.90 -1.97
N PRO A 110 -9.78 10.23 -2.94
CA PRO A 110 -9.56 10.52 -4.36
C PRO A 110 -10.00 11.92 -4.76
N TYR A 111 -11.02 12.48 -4.13
CA TYR A 111 -11.47 13.86 -4.36
C TYR A 111 -10.43 14.93 -3.97
N LEU A 112 -9.39 14.56 -3.20
CA LEU A 112 -8.25 15.41 -2.87
C LEU A 112 -7.03 15.03 -3.72
N PHE A 113 -6.48 13.83 -3.50
CA PHE A 113 -5.15 13.44 -3.93
C PHE A 113 -5.08 12.78 -5.31
N VAL A 114 -6.16 12.17 -5.80
CA VAL A 114 -6.27 11.76 -7.21
C VAL A 114 -6.46 13.00 -8.07
N ARG A 115 -7.33 13.92 -7.62
CA ARG A 115 -7.60 15.16 -8.33
C ARG A 115 -6.39 16.10 -8.35
N ASN A 116 -5.65 16.16 -7.25
CA ASN A 116 -4.49 17.03 -7.06
C ASN A 116 -3.28 16.19 -6.64
N PRO A 117 -2.64 15.46 -7.56
CA PRO A 117 -1.57 14.51 -7.21
C PRO A 117 -0.32 15.16 -6.61
N GLY A 118 -0.15 16.48 -6.77
CA GLY A 118 0.91 17.27 -6.16
C GLY A 118 0.64 17.70 -4.72
N TRP A 119 -0.50 17.36 -4.14
CA TRP A 119 -0.76 17.63 -2.73
C TRP A 119 -0.10 16.57 -1.86
N HIS A 120 0.55 17.02 -0.79
CA HIS A 120 1.29 16.16 0.15
C HIS A 120 0.48 15.93 1.42
N PRO A 121 -0.03 14.71 1.68
CA PRO A 121 -0.63 14.38 2.96
C PRO A 121 0.44 14.29 4.05
N PHE A 122 0.08 14.69 5.28
CA PHE A 122 1.02 14.77 6.41
C PHE A 122 1.59 13.43 6.88
N TYR A 123 1.06 12.32 6.37
CA TYR A 123 1.49 10.97 6.74
C TYR A 123 2.49 10.35 5.74
N ASP A 124 2.76 11.00 4.61
CA ASP A 124 3.85 10.57 3.73
C ASP A 124 5.20 10.84 4.41
N HIS A 125 6.06 9.80 4.49
CA HIS A 125 7.39 9.94 5.07
C HIS A 125 8.34 10.72 4.15
N TYR A 126 8.18 10.52 2.84
CA TYR A 126 8.96 11.17 1.78
C TYR A 126 8.00 11.80 0.77
N PRO A 127 7.47 13.02 1.08
CA PRO A 127 6.38 13.63 0.32
C PRO A 127 6.66 13.79 -1.18
N GLU A 128 7.87 14.22 -1.54
CA GLU A 128 8.27 14.42 -2.95
C GLU A 128 8.35 13.07 -3.68
N LYS A 129 8.87 12.03 -3.02
CA LYS A 129 8.92 10.68 -3.58
C LYS A 129 7.52 10.06 -3.70
N SER A 130 6.66 10.31 -2.72
CA SER A 130 5.26 9.90 -2.75
C SER A 130 4.50 10.55 -3.92
N GLU A 131 4.72 11.85 -4.15
CA GLU A 131 4.16 12.55 -5.31
C GLU A 131 4.65 11.95 -6.63
N GLU A 132 5.96 11.74 -6.79
CA GLU A 132 6.54 11.12 -7.99
C GLU A 132 5.89 9.76 -8.27
N THR A 133 5.81 8.92 -7.24
CA THR A 133 5.18 7.59 -7.31
C THR A 133 3.70 7.70 -7.68
N ARG A 134 2.97 8.57 -7.01
CA ARG A 134 1.53 8.81 -7.25
C ARG A 134 1.27 9.22 -8.69
N ARG A 135 2.03 10.17 -9.23
CA ARG A 135 1.90 10.60 -10.62
C ARG A 135 2.15 9.47 -11.60
N LYS A 136 3.19 8.66 -11.39
CA LYS A 136 3.50 7.49 -12.24
C LYS A 136 2.37 6.46 -12.21
N VAL A 137 1.87 6.15 -11.03
CA VAL A 137 0.79 5.16 -10.86
C VAL A 137 -0.52 5.66 -11.49
N LEU A 138 -0.92 6.90 -11.24
CA LEU A 138 -2.15 7.46 -11.81
C LEU A 138 -2.06 7.55 -13.34
N GLU A 139 -0.92 7.93 -13.91
CA GLU A 139 -0.72 7.95 -15.37
C GLU A 139 -0.78 6.53 -15.96
N MET A 140 -0.17 5.56 -15.31
CA MET A 140 -0.23 4.16 -15.72
C MET A 140 -1.66 3.64 -15.71
N LEU A 141 -2.40 3.87 -14.63
CA LEU A 141 -3.79 3.42 -14.47
C LEU A 141 -4.72 4.08 -15.51
N ALA A 142 -4.57 5.39 -15.76
CA ALA A 142 -5.35 6.11 -16.76
C ALA A 142 -5.07 5.58 -18.18
N ARG A 143 -3.80 5.31 -18.50
CA ARG A 143 -3.38 4.80 -19.81
C ARG A 143 -3.83 3.37 -20.05
N THR A 144 -3.72 2.50 -19.06
CA THR A 144 -4.01 1.06 -19.19
C THR A 144 -5.47 0.73 -18.95
N ARG A 145 -6.23 1.63 -18.35
CA ARG A 145 -7.61 1.40 -17.87
C ARG A 145 -7.71 0.22 -16.90
N MET A 146 -6.61 -0.15 -16.24
CA MET A 146 -6.62 -1.19 -15.23
C MET A 146 -7.53 -0.77 -14.07
N LEU A 147 -8.29 -1.72 -13.53
CA LEU A 147 -9.03 -1.49 -12.30
C LEU A 147 -8.04 -1.21 -11.17
N VAL A 148 -8.40 -0.27 -10.32
CA VAL A 148 -7.66 0.02 -9.08
C VAL A 148 -8.55 -0.23 -7.88
N GLN A 149 -8.02 -0.94 -6.90
CA GLN A 149 -8.58 -1.04 -5.56
C GLN A 149 -7.81 -0.05 -4.67
N GLY A 150 -8.55 0.87 -4.07
CA GLY A 150 -8.02 1.86 -3.15
C GLY A 150 -8.47 1.60 -1.73
N TYR A 151 -7.51 1.42 -0.80
CA TYR A 151 -7.83 1.18 0.60
C TYR A 151 -8.64 2.34 1.23
N HIS A 152 -8.30 3.56 0.84
CA HIS A 152 -8.95 4.79 1.31
C HIS A 152 -9.99 5.36 0.33
N PHE A 153 -10.38 4.59 -0.67
CA PHE A 153 -11.42 5.02 -1.59
C PHE A 153 -12.80 4.80 -0.99
N PRO A 154 -13.77 5.68 -1.32
CA PRO A 154 -15.16 5.44 -0.96
C PRO A 154 -15.67 4.09 -1.50
N PHE A 155 -16.69 3.54 -0.84
CA PHE A 155 -17.36 2.35 -1.37
C PHE A 155 -17.77 2.55 -2.83
N PRO A 156 -17.55 1.57 -3.73
CA PRO A 156 -17.13 0.18 -3.49
C PRO A 156 -15.63 -0.02 -3.33
N GLY A 157 -14.80 1.03 -3.30
CA GLY A 157 -13.35 0.96 -3.13
C GLY A 157 -12.60 0.50 -4.39
N VAL A 158 -13.31 0.28 -5.49
CA VAL A 158 -12.77 -0.14 -6.79
C VAL A 158 -13.22 0.83 -7.87
N ALA A 159 -12.29 1.25 -8.72
CA ALA A 159 -12.52 2.30 -9.71
C ALA A 159 -11.63 2.13 -10.95
N HIS A 160 -11.90 2.94 -11.96
CA HIS A 160 -10.93 3.33 -12.99
C HIS A 160 -10.40 4.72 -12.69
N ILE A 161 -9.20 5.02 -13.20
CA ILE A 161 -8.63 6.37 -13.16
C ILE A 161 -8.70 6.96 -14.55
N GLU A 162 -9.20 8.18 -14.66
CA GLU A 162 -9.23 8.96 -15.89
C GLU A 162 -8.38 10.22 -15.75
N LYS A 163 -7.66 10.56 -16.82
CA LYS A 163 -6.91 11.82 -16.91
C LYS A 163 -7.86 12.98 -17.18
N THR A 164 -7.63 14.11 -16.52
CA THR A 164 -8.36 15.38 -16.72
C THR A 164 -7.40 16.46 -17.20
N ALA A 165 -7.89 17.66 -17.45
CA ALA A 165 -7.05 18.78 -17.88
C ALA A 165 -6.00 19.19 -16.81
N THR A 166 -6.28 18.98 -15.52
CA THR A 166 -5.44 19.46 -14.41
C THR A 166 -4.91 18.36 -13.48
N GLY A 167 -5.37 17.12 -13.67
CA GLY A 167 -5.00 15.99 -12.81
C GLY A 167 -5.70 14.72 -13.26
N TYR A 168 -6.30 14.01 -12.31
CA TYR A 168 -7.03 12.77 -12.59
C TYR A 168 -8.38 12.78 -11.85
N ARG A 169 -9.26 11.85 -12.21
CA ARG A 169 -10.47 11.56 -11.45
C ARG A 169 -10.64 10.07 -11.26
N GLU A 170 -11.20 9.72 -10.15
CA GLU A 170 -11.72 8.39 -9.87
C GLU A 170 -13.08 8.24 -10.55
N VAL A 171 -13.29 7.09 -11.20
CA VAL A 171 -14.57 6.66 -11.78
C VAL A 171 -14.92 5.32 -11.12
N PRO A 172 -15.71 5.33 -10.04
CA PRO A 172 -16.08 4.10 -9.34
C PRO A 172 -16.80 3.13 -10.27
N ILE A 173 -16.57 1.84 -10.10
CA ILE A 173 -17.38 0.83 -10.79
C ILE A 173 -18.78 0.80 -10.22
N GLN A 174 -19.73 0.36 -11.03
CA GLN A 174 -21.08 0.09 -10.53
C GLN A 174 -21.02 -1.09 -9.55
N TRP A 175 -21.58 -0.90 -8.36
CA TRP A 175 -21.75 -1.98 -7.41
C TRP A 175 -22.92 -2.88 -7.85
N ASP A 176 -22.67 -4.19 -7.93
CA ASP A 176 -23.70 -5.20 -8.16
C ASP A 176 -23.72 -6.18 -6.97
N PRO A 177 -24.79 -6.22 -6.18
CA PRO A 177 -24.88 -7.13 -5.04
C PRO A 177 -25.17 -8.58 -5.42
N LEU A 178 -25.36 -8.88 -6.71
CA LEU A 178 -25.74 -10.20 -7.22
C LEU A 178 -24.56 -11.01 -7.80
N LEU A 179 -23.34 -10.64 -7.44
CA LEU A 179 -22.14 -11.44 -7.76
C LEU A 179 -22.09 -12.71 -6.92
#